data_d0e6d3ff87193194f8544fed534528f0
#
_entry.id   d0e6d3ff87193194f8544fed534528f0
#
_cell.length_a   1.000
_cell.length_b   1.000
_cell.length_c   1.000
_cell.angle_alpha   90.00
_cell.angle_beta   90.00
_cell.angle_gamma   90.00
#
_symmetry.space_group_name_H-M   'P 1'
#
loop_
_entity.id
_entity.type
_entity.pdbx_description
1 polymer ?
#
loop_
_entity_poly.entity_id
_entity_poly.type
_entity_poly.pdbx_seq_one_letter_code
_entity_poly.pdbx_strand_id
1 'polypeptide(L)'
;MIVDVIMLSKGDTPNKRQMTQNAINSIHASEFHHTFNIVVVETMPNVVYKNCANIHPNEQFHYNKFTKIGYSHCDQSDYILFVNNDIRAHHNFVSEMLKGLEAGYHSVSPTCPRINEHRALQGEFLEGFSIWSPARFCGWAFMMKKSTVESLGLSKLFPNELHGWYSDNWVCEMLKNNGLKHALVKAAKLEHFQSMTLKSLDKEENIFYTTGQKENFDELLASFDDNL
;
A
#
# COMPACT_ATOMS: atom_id res chain seq x y z
N MET A 1 17.36 -11.01 4.12
CA MET A 1 15.92 -11.26 4.37
C MET A 1 15.18 -11.01 3.06
N ILE A 2 14.11 -11.77 2.80
CA ILE A 2 13.21 -11.54 1.66
C ILE A 2 12.05 -10.67 2.13
N VAL A 3 11.57 -9.75 1.30
CA VAL A 3 10.36 -8.94 1.52
C VAL A 3 9.47 -9.06 0.28
N ASP A 4 8.25 -9.52 0.47
CA ASP A 4 7.24 -9.51 -0.59
C ASP A 4 6.69 -8.09 -0.78
N VAL A 5 6.59 -7.66 -2.03
CA VAL A 5 6.12 -6.31 -2.39
C VAL A 5 4.95 -6.44 -3.37
N ILE A 6 3.82 -5.87 -3.01
CA ILE A 6 2.65 -5.80 -3.88
C ILE A 6 2.53 -4.38 -4.42
N MET A 7 2.56 -4.24 -5.73
CA MET A 7 2.42 -2.99 -6.43
C MET A 7 1.31 -3.09 -7.47
N LEU A 8 0.35 -2.16 -7.44
CA LEU A 8 -0.71 -2.11 -8.42
C LEU A 8 -0.36 -1.11 -9.52
N SER A 9 -0.67 -1.45 -10.77
CA SER A 9 -0.33 -0.62 -11.92
C SER A 9 -1.45 -0.58 -12.97
N LYS A 10 -1.59 0.59 -13.59
CA LYS A 10 -2.38 0.83 -14.80
C LYS A 10 -1.48 1.51 -15.83
N GLY A 11 -0.70 0.72 -16.56
CA GLY A 11 0.30 1.16 -17.53
C GLY A 11 -0.29 1.53 -18.90
N ASP A 12 -1.42 2.23 -18.95
CA ASP A 12 -2.12 2.63 -20.18
C ASP A 12 -1.34 3.66 -21.03
N THR A 13 -0.42 4.41 -20.43
CA THR A 13 0.45 5.37 -21.11
C THR A 13 1.93 5.05 -20.92
N PRO A 14 2.82 5.48 -21.85
CA PRO A 14 4.28 5.32 -21.69
C PRO A 14 4.81 5.94 -20.41
N ASN A 15 4.28 7.09 -19.99
CA ASN A 15 4.72 7.77 -18.76
C ASN A 15 4.37 6.95 -17.50
N LYS A 16 3.17 6.38 -17.43
CA LYS A 16 2.77 5.52 -16.31
C LYS A 16 3.63 4.24 -16.25
N ARG A 17 3.93 3.64 -17.41
CA ARG A 17 4.83 2.47 -17.49
C ARG A 17 6.21 2.81 -16.96
N GLN A 18 6.78 3.95 -17.41
CA GLN A 18 8.09 4.40 -16.93
C GLN A 18 8.08 4.71 -15.43
N MET A 19 6.99 5.29 -14.92
CA MET A 19 6.81 5.57 -13.49
C MET A 19 6.84 4.27 -12.68
N THR A 20 6.08 3.26 -13.06
CA THR A 20 6.07 1.93 -12.42
C THR A 20 7.46 1.28 -12.47
N GLN A 21 8.13 1.29 -13.63
CA GLN A 21 9.48 0.73 -13.74
C GLN A 21 10.49 1.47 -12.86
N ASN A 22 10.38 2.78 -12.76
CA ASN A 22 11.23 3.58 -11.86
C ASN A 22 10.99 3.27 -10.39
N ALA A 23 9.73 3.04 -9.99
CA ALA A 23 9.39 2.61 -8.63
C ALA A 23 10.03 1.26 -8.30
N ILE A 24 9.88 0.25 -9.17
CA ILE A 24 10.53 -1.07 -9.04
C ILE A 24 12.04 -0.93 -8.90
N ASN A 25 12.68 -0.19 -9.81
CA ASN A 25 14.13 0.01 -9.79
C ASN A 25 14.58 0.71 -8.51
N SER A 26 13.81 1.68 -8.00
CA SER A 26 14.13 2.40 -6.78
C SER A 26 14.06 1.52 -5.53
N ILE A 27 13.10 0.58 -5.49
CA ILE A 27 13.00 -0.40 -4.39
C ILE A 27 14.22 -1.31 -4.40
N HIS A 28 14.58 -1.91 -5.55
CA HIS A 28 15.79 -2.74 -5.66
C HIS A 28 17.08 -1.99 -5.30
N ALA A 29 17.18 -0.71 -5.67
CA ALA A 29 18.36 0.11 -5.40
C ALA A 29 18.42 0.65 -3.95
N SER A 30 17.32 0.56 -3.20
CA SER A 30 17.26 1.13 -1.84
C SER A 30 18.00 0.31 -0.79
N GLU A 31 18.20 -0.99 -1.03
CA GLU A 31 18.74 -1.94 -0.06
C GLU A 31 19.70 -2.94 -0.71
N PHE A 32 20.81 -3.20 -0.05
CA PHE A 32 21.77 -4.22 -0.48
C PHE A 32 21.66 -5.53 0.31
N HIS A 33 20.98 -5.52 1.46
CA HIS A 33 20.91 -6.65 2.38
C HIS A 33 19.59 -7.41 2.33
N HIS A 34 18.61 -6.87 1.58
CA HIS A 34 17.30 -7.49 1.40
C HIS A 34 17.07 -7.89 -0.05
N THR A 35 16.38 -9.01 -0.23
CA THR A 35 15.87 -9.44 -1.54
C THR A 35 14.40 -9.08 -1.62
N PHE A 36 13.98 -8.51 -2.74
CA PHE A 36 12.59 -8.15 -2.97
C PHE A 36 11.95 -9.11 -3.96
N ASN A 37 10.86 -9.75 -3.54
CA ASN A 37 9.94 -10.42 -4.44
C ASN A 37 8.83 -9.41 -4.79
N ILE A 38 9.01 -8.68 -5.89
CA ILE A 38 8.07 -7.65 -6.32
C ILE A 38 7.04 -8.29 -7.24
N VAL A 39 5.76 -8.22 -6.85
CA VAL A 39 4.60 -8.64 -7.64
C VAL A 39 3.87 -7.39 -8.12
N VAL A 40 3.88 -7.15 -9.42
CA VAL A 40 3.12 -6.08 -10.05
C VAL A 40 1.83 -6.65 -10.63
N VAL A 41 0.69 -6.16 -10.15
CA VAL A 41 -0.62 -6.48 -10.72
C VAL A 41 -0.99 -5.36 -11.68
N GLU A 42 -0.89 -5.67 -12.99
CA GLU A 42 -1.02 -4.71 -14.09
C GLU A 42 -2.33 -4.91 -14.85
N THR A 43 -3.07 -3.83 -15.05
CA THR A 43 -4.35 -3.85 -15.77
C THR A 43 -4.18 -4.12 -17.27
N MET A 44 -3.10 -3.60 -17.86
CA MET A 44 -2.88 -3.68 -19.31
C MET A 44 -2.20 -4.99 -19.71
N PRO A 45 -2.82 -5.86 -20.52
CA PRO A 45 -2.37 -7.24 -20.72
C PRO A 45 -1.01 -7.39 -21.40
N ASN A 46 -0.55 -6.37 -22.13
CA ASN A 46 0.69 -6.40 -22.92
C ASN A 46 1.83 -5.59 -22.27
N VAL A 47 1.64 -5.11 -21.04
CA VAL A 47 2.64 -4.31 -20.32
C VAL A 47 3.43 -5.21 -19.39
N VAL A 48 4.74 -5.25 -19.58
CA VAL A 48 5.66 -6.08 -18.77
C VAL A 48 6.76 -5.19 -18.21
N TYR A 49 6.99 -5.32 -16.92
CA TYR A 49 8.06 -4.66 -16.18
C TYR A 49 9.20 -5.63 -15.91
N LYS A 50 10.42 -5.09 -15.82
CA LYS A 50 11.63 -5.85 -15.52
C LYS A 50 11.83 -5.99 -14.01
N ASN A 51 12.49 -7.07 -13.60
CA ASN A 51 12.88 -7.35 -12.21
C ASN A 51 11.68 -7.49 -11.24
N CYS A 52 10.56 -8.02 -11.72
CA CYS A 52 9.37 -8.33 -10.94
C CYS A 52 8.55 -9.44 -11.58
N ALA A 53 7.64 -10.04 -10.83
CA ALA A 53 6.57 -10.87 -11.38
C ALA A 53 5.47 -9.94 -11.93
N ASN A 54 4.97 -10.22 -13.14
CA ASN A 54 3.90 -9.46 -13.77
C ASN A 54 2.63 -10.31 -13.80
N ILE A 55 1.58 -9.83 -13.16
CA ILE A 55 0.29 -10.51 -13.08
C ILE A 55 -0.75 -9.66 -13.81
N HIS A 56 -1.51 -10.27 -14.73
CA HIS A 56 -2.52 -9.61 -15.54
C HIS A 56 -3.88 -10.24 -15.28
N PRO A 57 -4.72 -9.65 -14.40
CA PRO A 57 -6.03 -10.22 -14.07
C PRO A 57 -7.02 -10.20 -15.26
N ASN A 58 -6.74 -9.43 -16.31
CA ASN A 58 -7.59 -9.24 -17.47
C ASN A 58 -9.00 -8.71 -17.13
N GLU A 59 -9.03 -7.84 -16.12
CA GLU A 59 -10.24 -7.21 -15.57
C GLU A 59 -10.03 -5.71 -15.40
N GLN A 60 -11.13 -4.97 -15.18
CA GLN A 60 -11.07 -3.56 -14.80
C GLN A 60 -10.31 -3.41 -13.47
N PHE A 61 -9.50 -2.36 -13.36
CA PHE A 61 -8.75 -2.06 -12.14
C PHE A 61 -9.67 -2.02 -10.93
N HIS A 62 -9.25 -2.67 -9.85
CA HIS A 62 -9.95 -2.74 -8.59
C HIS A 62 -8.93 -2.90 -7.47
N TYR A 63 -8.73 -1.86 -6.68
CA TYR A 63 -7.64 -1.81 -5.71
C TYR A 63 -7.61 -3.03 -4.79
N ASN A 64 -8.68 -3.29 -4.04
CA ASN A 64 -8.72 -4.39 -3.07
C ASN A 64 -8.65 -5.77 -3.72
N LYS A 65 -9.33 -5.98 -4.84
CA LYS A 65 -9.29 -7.24 -5.57
C LYS A 65 -7.88 -7.52 -6.10
N PHE A 66 -7.25 -6.51 -6.70
CA PHE A 66 -5.89 -6.63 -7.24
C PHE A 66 -4.85 -6.80 -6.14
N THR A 67 -5.04 -6.17 -4.99
CA THR A 67 -4.21 -6.39 -3.80
C THR A 67 -4.28 -7.86 -3.35
N LYS A 68 -5.47 -8.47 -3.33
CA LYS A 68 -5.64 -9.89 -2.99
C LYS A 68 -4.99 -10.81 -4.02
N ILE A 69 -5.10 -10.48 -5.32
CA ILE A 69 -4.41 -11.22 -6.39
C ILE A 69 -2.89 -11.12 -6.20
N GLY A 70 -2.35 -9.93 -5.96
CA GLY A 70 -0.93 -9.75 -5.66
C GLY A 70 -0.49 -10.58 -4.46
N TYR A 71 -1.29 -10.57 -3.38
CA TYR A 71 -1.01 -11.33 -2.17
C TYR A 71 -0.91 -12.84 -2.42
N SER A 72 -1.75 -13.39 -3.30
CA SER A 72 -1.71 -14.83 -3.62
C SER A 72 -0.42 -15.30 -4.31
N HIS A 73 0.44 -14.36 -4.72
CA HIS A 73 1.76 -14.60 -5.28
C HIS A 73 2.90 -14.24 -4.32
N CYS A 74 2.56 -13.93 -3.05
CA CYS A 74 3.50 -13.55 -1.99
C CYS A 74 3.68 -14.71 -1.01
N ASP A 75 4.61 -15.61 -1.29
CA ASP A 75 4.89 -16.79 -0.47
C ASP A 75 6.34 -16.86 0.06
N GLN A 76 7.17 -15.86 -0.29
CA GLN A 76 8.61 -15.88 -0.07
C GLN A 76 9.03 -15.25 1.27
N SER A 77 8.15 -14.53 1.97
CA SER A 77 8.51 -13.70 3.12
C SER A 77 7.47 -13.71 4.24
N ASP A 78 7.93 -13.39 5.45
CA ASP A 78 7.08 -13.09 6.60
C ASP A 78 6.58 -11.62 6.60
N TYR A 79 7.05 -10.79 5.66
CA TYR A 79 6.76 -9.37 5.58
C TYR A 79 6.21 -8.99 4.21
N ILE A 80 5.15 -8.18 4.21
CA ILE A 80 4.51 -7.70 2.99
C ILE A 80 4.49 -6.19 2.99
N LEU A 81 5.04 -5.61 1.93
CA LEU A 81 4.97 -4.18 1.61
C LEU A 81 3.90 -3.96 0.54
N PHE A 82 2.85 -3.24 0.90
CA PHE A 82 1.86 -2.69 -0.03
C PHE A 82 2.34 -1.31 -0.45
N VAL A 83 2.50 -1.07 -1.75
CA VAL A 83 3.07 0.20 -2.23
C VAL A 83 2.50 0.62 -3.57
N ASN A 84 2.23 1.92 -3.73
CA ASN A 84 1.83 2.51 -5.01
C ASN A 84 3.00 2.50 -6.01
N ASN A 85 2.67 2.63 -7.29
CA ASN A 85 3.63 2.68 -8.38
C ASN A 85 4.20 4.08 -8.68
N ASP A 86 3.68 5.13 -8.02
CA ASP A 86 4.13 6.52 -8.15
C ASP A 86 5.03 6.94 -6.97
N ILE A 87 6.03 6.11 -6.69
CA ILE A 87 6.96 6.30 -5.57
C ILE A 87 8.43 6.28 -6.01
N ARG A 88 9.28 6.83 -5.15
CA ARG A 88 10.72 6.62 -5.19
C ARG A 88 11.25 6.27 -3.79
N ALA A 89 11.77 5.07 -3.65
CA ALA A 89 12.36 4.59 -2.41
C ALA A 89 13.72 5.27 -2.15
N HIS A 90 13.94 5.67 -0.90
CA HIS A 90 15.24 6.13 -0.42
C HIS A 90 16.04 4.96 0.16
N HIS A 91 17.32 5.18 0.34
CA HIS A 91 18.23 4.20 0.95
C HIS A 91 17.75 3.76 2.33
N ASN A 92 17.83 2.46 2.62
CA ASN A 92 17.46 1.80 3.88
C ASN A 92 15.98 1.93 4.30
N PHE A 93 15.03 2.33 3.41
CA PHE A 93 13.66 2.56 3.86
C PHE A 93 12.97 1.29 4.39
N VAL A 94 13.24 0.13 3.78
CA VAL A 94 12.69 -1.16 4.24
C VAL A 94 13.32 -1.58 5.55
N SER A 95 14.65 -1.49 5.68
CA SER A 95 15.35 -1.77 6.93
C SER A 95 14.79 -0.95 8.10
N GLU A 96 14.49 0.32 7.86
CA GLU A 96 13.88 1.19 8.87
C GLU A 96 12.43 0.79 9.18
N MET A 97 11.62 0.41 8.18
CA MET A 97 10.27 -0.09 8.41
C MET A 97 10.27 -1.40 9.22
N LEU A 98 11.21 -2.31 8.95
CA LEU A 98 11.36 -3.55 9.71
C LEU A 98 11.63 -3.30 11.19
N LYS A 99 12.45 -2.31 11.55
CA LYS A 99 12.67 -1.91 12.95
C LYS A 99 11.37 -1.57 13.67
N GLY A 100 10.43 -0.90 12.98
CA GLY A 100 9.11 -0.62 13.54
C GLY A 100 8.30 -1.89 13.82
N LEU A 101 8.31 -2.86 12.89
CA LEU A 101 7.65 -4.15 13.09
C LEU A 101 8.32 -4.99 14.20
N GLU A 102 9.64 -4.88 14.35
CA GLU A 102 10.42 -5.50 15.44
C GLU A 102 10.16 -4.82 16.79
N ALA A 103 9.91 -3.50 16.80
CA ALA A 103 9.51 -2.75 17.98
C ALA A 103 8.09 -3.07 18.49
N GLY A 104 7.36 -3.98 17.82
CA GLY A 104 6.07 -4.48 18.25
C GLY A 104 4.86 -3.83 17.55
N TYR A 105 5.08 -3.00 16.53
CA TYR A 105 3.97 -2.55 15.68
C TYR A 105 3.55 -3.67 14.72
N HIS A 106 2.26 -3.73 14.40
CA HIS A 106 1.67 -4.73 13.52
C HIS A 106 1.66 -4.27 12.06
N SER A 107 1.64 -2.95 11.90
CA SER A 107 1.74 -2.26 10.61
C SER A 107 2.59 -1.00 10.76
N VAL A 108 3.30 -0.64 9.71
CA VAL A 108 4.13 0.58 9.68
C VAL A 108 4.02 1.28 8.33
N SER A 109 4.14 2.61 8.32
CA SER A 109 4.24 3.41 7.10
C SER A 109 5.54 4.22 7.06
N PRO A 110 6.11 4.51 5.88
CA PRO A 110 7.24 5.39 5.74
C PRO A 110 6.82 6.86 5.73
N THR A 111 7.76 7.77 6.01
CA THR A 111 7.56 9.20 5.80
C THR A 111 7.81 9.59 4.34
N CYS A 112 7.12 10.63 3.89
CA CYS A 112 7.40 11.27 2.60
C CYS A 112 8.12 12.60 2.80
N PRO A 113 9.36 12.78 2.28
CA PRO A 113 10.09 14.04 2.41
C PRO A 113 9.42 15.23 1.72
N ARG A 114 8.45 14.99 0.83
CA ARG A 114 7.66 16.01 0.14
C ARG A 114 6.48 16.54 0.96
N ILE A 115 6.14 15.86 2.05
CA ILE A 115 5.06 16.25 2.96
C ILE A 115 5.66 17.04 4.12
N ASN A 116 5.29 18.32 4.24
CA ASN A 116 5.85 19.23 5.25
C ASN A 116 5.61 18.72 6.67
N GLU A 117 4.41 18.20 6.93
CA GLU A 117 4.00 17.65 8.21
C GLU A 117 4.88 16.46 8.61
N HIS A 118 5.24 15.58 7.67
CA HIS A 118 6.14 14.46 7.95
C HIS A 118 7.56 14.92 8.34
N ARG A 119 8.03 16.03 7.76
CA ARG A 119 9.34 16.62 8.12
C ARG A 119 9.34 17.21 9.52
N ALA A 120 8.22 17.79 9.94
CA ALA A 120 8.07 18.43 11.23
C ALA A 120 7.92 17.45 12.41
N LEU A 121 7.57 16.18 12.15
CA LEU A 121 7.33 15.18 13.18
C LEU A 121 8.58 14.88 13.99
N GLN A 122 8.42 14.70 15.31
CA GLN A 122 9.46 14.30 16.25
C GLN A 122 9.22 12.85 16.72
N GLY A 123 10.29 12.15 17.09
CA GLY A 123 10.23 10.75 17.50
C GLY A 123 10.63 9.79 16.37
N GLU A 124 10.98 8.58 16.73
CA GLU A 124 11.42 7.53 15.81
C GLU A 124 10.19 6.81 15.21
N PHE A 125 9.28 6.40 16.09
CA PHE A 125 8.01 5.75 15.74
C PHE A 125 6.85 6.61 16.22
N LEU A 126 5.96 6.97 15.33
CA LEU A 126 4.85 7.86 15.60
C LEU A 126 3.56 7.07 15.51
N GLU A 127 3.13 6.53 16.65
CA GLU A 127 1.95 5.68 16.75
C GLU A 127 0.67 6.44 16.36
N GLY A 128 -0.25 5.78 15.67
CA GLY A 128 -1.58 6.28 15.32
C GLY A 128 -2.07 5.85 13.95
N PHE A 129 -3.35 6.11 13.69
CA PHE A 129 -4.09 5.69 12.50
C PHE A 129 -4.59 6.83 11.64
N SER A 130 -4.23 8.08 11.95
CA SER A 130 -4.69 9.23 11.15
C SER A 130 -4.20 9.09 9.70
N ILE A 131 -5.11 9.14 8.75
CA ILE A 131 -4.84 9.23 7.31
C ILE A 131 -4.84 10.68 6.81
N TRP A 132 -5.38 11.60 7.61
CA TRP A 132 -5.38 13.04 7.35
C TRP A 132 -4.25 13.73 8.12
N SER A 133 -3.89 14.92 7.66
CA SER A 133 -2.76 15.69 8.22
C SER A 133 -2.86 15.93 9.74
N PRO A 134 -1.82 15.63 10.52
CA PRO A 134 -0.59 14.91 10.13
C PRO A 134 -0.84 13.39 10.02
N ALA A 135 -0.75 12.87 8.81
CA ALA A 135 -0.99 11.46 8.56
C ALA A 135 0.01 10.57 9.31
N ARG A 136 -0.50 9.50 9.91
CA ARG A 136 0.29 8.41 10.52
C ARG A 136 0.25 7.16 9.65
N PHE A 137 -0.92 6.82 9.11
CA PHE A 137 -1.08 5.76 8.14
C PHE A 137 -1.00 6.34 6.72
N CYS A 138 -0.16 5.76 5.88
CA CYS A 138 0.04 6.18 4.51
C CYS A 138 -0.47 5.07 3.57
N GLY A 139 -1.69 5.19 3.04
CA GLY A 139 -2.28 4.21 2.12
C GLY A 139 -1.46 3.96 0.85
N TRP A 140 -0.58 4.90 0.48
CA TRP A 140 0.33 4.77 -0.65
C TRP A 140 1.57 3.89 -0.38
N ALA A 141 1.89 3.62 0.90
CA ALA A 141 2.91 2.63 1.30
C ALA A 141 2.74 2.24 2.77
N PHE A 142 2.54 0.96 3.03
CA PHE A 142 2.57 0.40 4.38
C PHE A 142 3.07 -1.05 4.34
N MET A 143 3.70 -1.47 5.43
CA MET A 143 4.23 -2.82 5.59
C MET A 143 3.57 -3.50 6.78
N MET A 144 3.30 -4.78 6.64
CA MET A 144 2.74 -5.64 7.68
C MET A 144 3.52 -6.94 7.77
N LYS A 145 3.44 -7.60 8.95
CA LYS A 145 3.77 -9.02 9.05
C LYS A 145 2.69 -9.84 8.33
N LYS A 146 3.09 -10.88 7.62
CA LYS A 146 2.15 -11.78 6.93
C LYS A 146 1.15 -12.39 7.93
N SER A 147 1.63 -12.78 9.13
CA SER A 147 0.79 -13.27 10.22
C SER A 147 -0.30 -12.28 10.66
N THR A 148 -0.04 -10.98 10.60
CA THR A 148 -1.05 -9.94 10.86
C THR A 148 -2.14 -9.94 9.79
N VAL A 149 -1.77 -10.02 8.51
CA VAL A 149 -2.73 -10.11 7.40
C VAL A 149 -3.59 -11.37 7.50
N GLU A 150 -2.96 -12.51 7.83
CA GLU A 150 -3.64 -13.80 8.00
C GLU A 150 -4.61 -13.79 9.18
N SER A 151 -4.23 -13.20 10.32
CA SER A 151 -5.08 -13.12 11.51
C SER A 151 -6.32 -12.25 11.29
N LEU A 152 -6.20 -11.18 10.51
CA LEU A 152 -7.32 -10.31 10.15
C LEU A 152 -8.21 -10.95 9.06
N GLY A 153 -7.66 -11.86 8.27
CA GLY A 153 -8.30 -12.43 7.10
C GLY A 153 -8.21 -11.50 5.89
N LEU A 154 -7.53 -11.94 4.84
CA LEU A 154 -7.24 -11.14 3.65
C LEU A 154 -8.48 -10.50 3.01
N SER A 155 -9.59 -11.26 2.92
CA SER A 155 -10.84 -10.76 2.33
C SER A 155 -11.57 -9.75 3.22
N LYS A 156 -11.39 -9.81 4.54
CA LYS A 156 -11.90 -8.81 5.48
C LYS A 156 -11.04 -7.55 5.44
N LEU A 157 -9.72 -7.69 5.32
CA LEU A 157 -8.79 -6.56 5.25
C LEU A 157 -8.92 -5.79 3.93
N PHE A 158 -9.25 -6.48 2.83
CA PHE A 158 -9.44 -5.90 1.50
C PHE A 158 -10.79 -6.33 0.90
N PRO A 159 -11.92 -5.77 1.40
CA PRO A 159 -13.26 -6.12 0.94
C PRO A 159 -13.49 -5.66 -0.51
N ASN A 160 -14.28 -6.44 -1.27
CA ASN A 160 -14.55 -6.13 -2.68
C ASN A 160 -15.47 -4.92 -2.88
N GLU A 161 -16.16 -4.51 -1.86
CA GLU A 161 -17.07 -3.35 -1.84
C GLU A 161 -16.33 -2.03 -2.02
N LEU A 162 -15.01 -2.00 -1.67
CA LEU A 162 -14.14 -0.84 -1.81
C LEU A 162 -13.19 -1.05 -2.99
N HIS A 163 -13.41 -0.34 -4.11
CA HIS A 163 -12.62 -0.55 -5.32
C HIS A 163 -11.42 0.40 -5.47
N GLY A 164 -11.37 1.48 -4.70
CA GLY A 164 -10.32 2.50 -4.79
C GLY A 164 -10.24 3.35 -3.55
N TRP A 165 -11.14 4.34 -3.42
CA TRP A 165 -11.19 5.20 -2.24
C TRP A 165 -11.64 4.43 -0.99
N TYR A 166 -11.26 4.93 0.18
CA TYR A 166 -11.56 4.36 1.50
C TYR A 166 -10.94 3.00 1.80
N SER A 167 -10.17 2.40 0.89
CA SER A 167 -9.48 1.13 1.17
C SER A 167 -8.44 1.27 2.29
N ASP A 168 -7.69 2.37 2.32
CA ASP A 168 -6.73 2.68 3.38
C ASP A 168 -7.42 3.06 4.71
N ASN A 169 -8.55 3.78 4.66
CA ASN A 169 -9.40 4.02 5.82
C ASN A 169 -9.85 2.70 6.45
N TRP A 170 -10.31 1.77 5.61
CA TRP A 170 -10.79 0.46 6.07
C TRP A 170 -9.67 -0.36 6.73
N VAL A 171 -8.48 -0.39 6.15
CA VAL A 171 -7.32 -1.05 6.77
C VAL A 171 -7.02 -0.43 8.14
N CYS A 172 -7.10 0.89 8.29
CA CYS A 172 -6.95 1.56 9.59
C CYS A 172 -7.98 1.09 10.62
N GLU A 173 -9.27 1.05 10.25
CA GLU A 173 -10.33 0.62 11.17
C GLU A 173 -10.19 -0.86 11.51
N MET A 174 -9.81 -1.72 10.55
CA MET A 174 -9.54 -3.14 10.81
C MET A 174 -8.41 -3.32 11.83
N LEU A 175 -7.31 -2.57 11.72
CA LEU A 175 -6.22 -2.62 12.68
C LEU A 175 -6.66 -2.14 14.06
N LYS A 176 -7.31 -0.99 14.12
CA LYS A 176 -7.76 -0.34 15.34
C LYS A 176 -8.76 -1.19 16.12
N ASN A 177 -9.79 -1.71 15.44
CA ASN A 177 -10.85 -2.50 16.06
C ASN A 177 -10.38 -3.89 16.54
N ASN A 178 -9.25 -4.38 16.00
CA ASN A 178 -8.59 -5.60 16.47
C ASN A 178 -7.48 -5.33 17.51
N GLY A 179 -7.38 -4.11 18.07
CA GLY A 179 -6.38 -3.75 19.06
C GLY A 179 -4.93 -3.80 18.56
N LEU A 180 -4.72 -3.76 17.25
CA LEU A 180 -3.41 -3.80 16.63
C LEU A 180 -2.81 -2.39 16.58
N LYS A 181 -1.48 -2.29 16.52
CA LYS A 181 -0.76 -1.02 16.54
C LYS A 181 -0.18 -0.68 15.19
N HIS A 182 -0.27 0.60 14.82
CA HIS A 182 0.38 1.15 13.64
C HIS A 182 1.30 2.31 14.01
N ALA A 183 2.41 2.47 13.29
CA ALA A 183 3.29 3.62 13.40
C ALA A 183 3.80 4.14 12.06
N LEU A 184 3.95 5.45 11.98
CA LEU A 184 4.75 6.11 10.96
C LEU A 184 6.23 6.06 11.39
N VAL A 185 7.10 5.50 10.57
CA VAL A 185 8.53 5.35 10.86
C VAL A 185 9.30 6.52 10.27
N LYS A 186 9.83 7.40 11.11
CA LYS A 186 10.43 8.65 10.67
C LYS A 186 11.67 8.47 9.79
N ALA A 187 12.50 7.47 10.10
CA ALA A 187 13.73 7.19 9.36
C ALA A 187 13.47 6.51 8.00
N ALA A 188 12.37 5.77 7.87
CA ALA A 188 11.96 5.17 6.60
C ALA A 188 11.45 6.27 5.66
N LYS A 189 12.21 6.55 4.58
CA LYS A 189 11.88 7.63 3.65
C LYS A 189 11.50 7.09 2.28
N LEU A 190 10.33 7.51 1.81
CA LEU A 190 9.83 7.17 0.49
C LEU A 190 9.13 8.39 -0.10
N GLU A 191 9.57 8.86 -1.26
CA GLU A 191 8.85 9.94 -1.97
C GLU A 191 7.62 9.37 -2.65
N HIS A 192 6.48 10.03 -2.45
CA HIS A 192 5.23 9.77 -3.17
C HIS A 192 4.90 10.96 -4.06
N PHE A 193 4.69 10.70 -5.36
CA PHE A 193 4.44 11.76 -6.35
C PHE A 193 2.98 12.20 -6.42
N GLN A 194 2.15 11.73 -5.49
CA GLN A 194 0.77 12.13 -5.22
C GLN A 194 -0.20 11.97 -6.39
N SER A 195 -0.89 10.84 -6.38
CA SER A 195 -2.09 10.61 -7.21
C SER A 195 -1.85 10.79 -8.71
N MET A 196 -0.67 10.46 -9.22
CA MET A 196 -0.39 10.58 -10.65
C MET A 196 -1.37 9.75 -11.49
N THR A 197 -1.76 8.59 -10.99
CA THR A 197 -2.77 7.74 -11.63
C THR A 197 -4.16 8.37 -11.57
N LEU A 198 -4.61 8.83 -10.39
CA LEU A 198 -5.94 9.44 -10.20
C LEU A 198 -6.12 10.72 -11.02
N LYS A 199 -5.09 11.57 -11.08
CA LYS A 199 -5.11 12.80 -11.88
C LYS A 199 -5.22 12.57 -13.40
N SER A 200 -4.94 11.37 -13.84
CA SER A 200 -4.98 10.97 -15.26
C SER A 200 -6.20 10.11 -15.62
N LEU A 201 -7.12 9.87 -14.67
CA LEU A 201 -8.37 9.18 -14.94
C LEU A 201 -9.28 10.07 -15.80
N ASP A 202 -9.98 9.46 -16.74
CA ASP A 202 -11.08 10.13 -17.41
C ASP A 202 -12.28 10.31 -16.46
N LYS A 203 -13.33 11.01 -16.93
CA LYS A 203 -14.48 11.31 -16.10
C LYS A 203 -15.25 10.07 -15.66
N GLU A 204 -15.39 9.08 -16.52
CA GLU A 204 -16.14 7.84 -16.23
C GLU A 204 -15.36 6.97 -15.22
N GLU A 205 -14.08 6.81 -15.44
CA GLU A 205 -13.20 6.12 -14.49
C GLU A 205 -13.20 6.80 -13.11
N ASN A 206 -13.10 8.14 -13.06
CA ASN A 206 -13.11 8.86 -11.81
C ASN A 206 -14.44 8.65 -11.06
N ILE A 207 -15.58 8.70 -11.76
CA ILE A 207 -16.88 8.38 -11.17
C ILE A 207 -16.88 6.95 -10.60
N PHE A 208 -16.40 5.96 -11.35
CA PHE A 208 -16.33 4.58 -10.87
C PHE A 208 -15.54 4.43 -9.57
N TYR A 209 -14.39 5.10 -9.44
CA TYR A 209 -13.55 4.97 -8.25
C TYR A 209 -13.98 5.86 -7.07
N THR A 210 -14.89 6.80 -7.26
CA THR A 210 -15.29 7.75 -6.21
C THR A 210 -16.74 7.61 -5.75
N THR A 211 -17.65 7.25 -6.68
CA THR A 211 -19.08 7.19 -6.37
C THR A 211 -19.41 5.94 -5.54
N GLY A 212 -20.21 6.12 -4.50
CA GLY A 212 -20.68 5.03 -3.63
C GLY A 212 -19.61 4.46 -2.68
N GLN A 213 -18.35 4.90 -2.78
CA GLN A 213 -17.27 4.32 -1.95
C GLN A 213 -17.40 4.70 -0.48
N LYS A 214 -17.92 5.90 -0.21
CA LYS A 214 -18.17 6.33 1.17
C LYS A 214 -19.33 5.56 1.78
N GLU A 215 -20.41 5.41 1.04
CA GLU A 215 -21.58 4.63 1.45
C GLU A 215 -21.19 3.18 1.73
N ASN A 216 -20.45 2.55 0.83
CA ASN A 216 -19.93 1.19 1.03
C ASN A 216 -19.03 1.08 2.28
N PHE A 217 -18.19 2.08 2.53
CA PHE A 217 -17.36 2.13 3.72
C PHE A 217 -18.18 2.26 4.99
N ASP A 218 -19.20 3.15 5.01
CA ASP A 218 -20.09 3.36 6.16
C ASP A 218 -20.92 2.08 6.46
N GLU A 219 -21.41 1.37 5.43
CA GLU A 219 -22.10 0.09 5.56
C GLU A 219 -21.20 -1.02 6.14
N LEU A 220 -19.96 -1.11 5.67
CA LEU A 220 -18.98 -2.05 6.21
C LEU A 220 -18.68 -1.75 7.68
N LEU A 221 -18.54 -0.48 8.07
CA LEU A 221 -18.35 -0.09 9.47
C LEU A 221 -19.54 -0.49 10.33
N ALA A 222 -20.76 -0.19 9.91
CA ALA A 222 -21.97 -0.55 10.65
C ALA A 222 -22.06 -2.07 10.87
N SER A 223 -21.76 -2.87 9.83
CA SER A 223 -21.74 -4.33 9.93
C SER A 223 -20.65 -4.89 10.85
N PHE A 224 -19.59 -4.12 11.09
CA PHE A 224 -18.50 -4.49 11.98
C PHE A 224 -18.90 -4.29 13.45
N ASP A 225 -19.56 -3.17 13.75
CA ASP A 225 -20.01 -2.83 15.11
C ASP A 225 -21.11 -3.79 15.62
N ASP A 226 -21.96 -4.31 14.72
CA ASP A 226 -23.01 -5.28 15.04
C ASP A 226 -22.47 -6.69 15.43
N ASN A 227 -21.19 -6.98 15.18
CA ASN A 227 -20.56 -8.27 15.46
C ASN A 227 -19.60 -8.25 16.68
N LEU A 228 -19.55 -7.13 17.43
CA LEU A 228 -18.83 -6.98 18.70
C LEU A 228 -19.77 -7.07 19.90
#